data_70265de4b0060c17b681c87b01c69865
#
_entry.id   70265de4b0060c17b681c87b01c69865
#
_cell.length_a   1.000
_cell.length_b   1.000
_cell.length_c   1.000
_cell.angle_alpha   90.00
_cell.angle_beta   90.00
_cell.angle_gamma   90.00
#
_symmetry.space_group_name_H-M   'P 1'
#
loop_
_entity.id
_entity.type
_entity.pdbx_description
1 polymer ?
#
loop_
_entity_poly.entity_id
_entity_poly.type
_entity_poly.pdbx_seq_one_letter_code
_entity_poly.pdbx_strand_id
1 'polypeptide(L)'
;MRSPVLPQGYEIRPLRIEDVEAVAAAYRRNREHLAPWDPVRTEDFFTTQGQQVALEHQLALVEGHQAAAWVLEYGGVVVGRVNLNNLVHGVLRSGTLGYWVDHAHLRKGLAVAGVEHACAEALKVGLHRVEAGTMVHNLASQSVLLRAGFEHYGTAPKLLLIAGAWRDHHLYQRILHDNT
;
A
#
# COMPACT_ATOMS: atom_id res chain seq x y z
N MET A 1 7.32 -17.20 -8.58
CA MET A 1 6.12 -16.36 -8.31
C MET A 1 5.50 -15.98 -9.65
N ARG A 2 4.18 -16.07 -9.83
CA ARG A 2 3.53 -15.64 -11.09
C ARG A 2 3.55 -14.10 -11.13
N SER A 3 3.76 -13.52 -12.33
CA SER A 3 3.60 -12.08 -12.52
C SER A 3 2.15 -11.70 -12.23
N PRO A 4 1.91 -10.61 -11.50
CA PRO A 4 0.55 -10.15 -11.23
C PRO A 4 -0.17 -9.84 -12.55
N VAL A 5 -1.37 -10.38 -12.71
CA VAL A 5 -2.20 -10.13 -13.90
C VAL A 5 -3.10 -8.95 -13.59
N LEU A 6 -2.77 -7.79 -14.14
CA LEU A 6 -3.67 -6.62 -14.09
C LEU A 6 -4.80 -6.80 -15.11
N PRO A 7 -6.01 -6.33 -14.80
CA PRO A 7 -7.08 -6.24 -15.80
C PRO A 7 -6.68 -5.34 -16.97
N GLN A 8 -7.30 -5.54 -18.12
CA GLN A 8 -7.00 -4.77 -19.34
C GLN A 8 -7.18 -3.26 -19.11
N GLY A 9 -6.20 -2.49 -19.56
CA GLY A 9 -6.17 -1.03 -19.45
C GLY A 9 -5.65 -0.48 -18.12
N TYR A 10 -5.32 -1.36 -17.17
CA TYR A 10 -4.68 -0.96 -15.91
C TYR A 10 -3.17 -1.19 -15.96
N GLU A 11 -2.44 -0.29 -15.34
CA GLU A 11 -1.00 -0.35 -15.20
C GLU A 11 -0.59 -0.17 -13.74
N ILE A 12 0.54 -0.75 -13.37
CA ILE A 12 1.25 -0.46 -12.13
C ILE A 12 2.65 0.01 -12.47
N ARG A 13 3.02 1.15 -11.95
CA ARG A 13 4.33 1.74 -12.20
C ARG A 13 4.88 2.44 -10.95
N PRO A 14 6.21 2.63 -10.87
CA PRO A 14 6.80 3.40 -9.78
C PRO A 14 6.15 4.80 -9.65
N LEU A 15 6.00 5.23 -8.40
CA LEU A 15 5.60 6.59 -8.04
C LEU A 15 6.69 7.57 -8.50
N ARG A 16 6.28 8.73 -9.03
CA ARG A 16 7.16 9.81 -9.48
C ARG A 16 6.72 11.14 -8.89
N ILE A 17 7.61 12.12 -8.88
CA ILE A 17 7.26 13.45 -8.38
C ILE A 17 6.21 14.14 -9.27
N GLU A 18 6.20 13.84 -10.55
CA GLU A 18 5.22 14.36 -11.52
C GLU A 18 3.79 13.88 -11.23
N ASP A 19 3.62 12.86 -10.38
CA ASP A 19 2.31 12.34 -9.99
C ASP A 19 1.59 13.20 -8.94
N VAL A 20 2.22 14.23 -8.39
CA VAL A 20 1.69 15.05 -7.29
C VAL A 20 0.24 15.47 -7.52
N GLU A 21 -0.06 16.05 -8.69
CA GLU A 21 -1.41 16.54 -8.97
C GLU A 21 -2.42 15.40 -9.14
N ALA A 22 -2.02 14.33 -9.83
CA ALA A 22 -2.85 13.14 -10.04
C ALA A 22 -3.15 12.42 -8.72
N VAL A 23 -2.16 12.32 -7.83
CA VAL A 23 -2.32 11.73 -6.49
C VAL A 23 -3.21 12.62 -5.61
N ALA A 24 -3.02 13.95 -5.61
CA ALA A 24 -3.89 14.87 -4.88
C ALA A 24 -5.34 14.77 -5.37
N ALA A 25 -5.56 14.71 -6.68
CA ALA A 25 -6.89 14.53 -7.26
C ALA A 25 -7.51 13.18 -6.85
N ALA A 26 -6.71 12.11 -6.82
CA ALA A 26 -7.16 10.79 -6.39
C ALA A 26 -7.55 10.77 -4.90
N TYR A 27 -6.76 11.39 -4.00
CA TYR A 27 -7.12 11.50 -2.58
C TYR A 27 -8.38 12.35 -2.35
N ARG A 28 -8.54 13.48 -3.07
CA ARG A 28 -9.77 14.29 -2.99
C ARG A 28 -11.00 13.48 -3.40
N ARG A 29 -10.93 12.77 -4.51
CA ARG A 29 -12.02 11.94 -5.05
C ARG A 29 -12.39 10.78 -4.12
N ASN A 30 -11.43 10.25 -3.38
CA ASN A 30 -11.62 9.11 -2.49
C ASN A 30 -11.66 9.49 -1.00
N ARG A 31 -11.78 10.78 -0.66
CA ARG A 31 -11.72 11.26 0.71
C ARG A 31 -12.69 10.52 1.65
N GLU A 32 -13.95 10.44 1.29
CA GLU A 32 -14.97 9.76 2.09
C GLU A 32 -14.73 8.24 2.15
N HIS A 33 -14.34 7.65 1.02
CA HIS A 33 -14.04 6.23 0.93
C HIS A 33 -12.87 5.79 1.83
N LEU A 34 -11.83 6.60 1.91
CA LEU A 34 -10.62 6.30 2.68
C LEU A 34 -10.70 6.71 4.16
N ALA A 35 -11.53 7.69 4.50
CA ALA A 35 -11.62 8.25 5.85
C ALA A 35 -11.79 7.21 6.98
N PRO A 36 -12.57 6.13 6.84
CA PRO A 36 -12.69 5.11 7.89
C PRO A 36 -11.41 4.30 8.12
N TRP A 37 -10.49 4.28 7.15
CA TRP A 37 -9.31 3.40 7.10
C TRP A 37 -7.99 4.15 7.26
N ASP A 38 -8.02 5.48 7.19
CA ASP A 38 -6.86 6.36 7.24
C ASP A 38 -6.77 7.10 8.58
N PRO A 39 -5.58 7.59 8.96
CA PRO A 39 -5.47 8.61 10.00
C PRO A 39 -6.32 9.83 9.65
N VAL A 40 -6.74 10.58 10.67
CA VAL A 40 -7.38 11.88 10.44
C VAL A 40 -6.41 12.79 9.68
N ARG A 41 -6.83 13.24 8.51
CA ARG A 41 -6.02 14.13 7.65
C ARG A 41 -6.50 15.57 7.77
N THR A 42 -5.56 16.50 7.78
CA THR A 42 -5.84 17.93 7.66
C THR A 42 -6.27 18.29 6.23
N GLU A 43 -6.90 19.45 6.04
CA GLU A 43 -7.28 19.92 4.69
C GLU A 43 -6.07 20.05 3.76
N ASP A 44 -4.94 20.44 4.32
CA ASP A 44 -3.67 20.57 3.58
C ASP A 44 -3.25 19.27 2.89
N PHE A 45 -3.48 18.11 3.54
CA PHE A 45 -3.18 16.80 2.95
C PHE A 45 -3.86 16.59 1.57
N PHE A 46 -5.04 17.18 1.36
CA PHE A 46 -5.80 17.03 0.11
C PHE A 46 -5.43 18.06 -0.96
N THR A 47 -4.53 18.97 -0.66
CA THR A 47 -4.01 19.96 -1.61
C THR A 47 -2.86 19.39 -2.44
N THR A 48 -2.59 19.99 -3.59
CA THR A 48 -1.42 19.66 -4.41
C THR A 48 -0.13 19.91 -3.63
N GLN A 49 -0.06 21.03 -2.87
CA GLN A 49 1.11 21.37 -2.04
C GLN A 49 1.35 20.33 -0.93
N GLY A 50 0.31 19.93 -0.22
CA GLY A 50 0.44 18.90 0.83
C GLY A 50 0.86 17.55 0.27
N GLN A 51 0.35 17.16 -0.91
CA GLN A 51 0.79 15.95 -1.58
C GLN A 51 2.20 16.06 -2.14
N GLN A 52 2.65 17.25 -2.57
CA GLN A 52 4.03 17.45 -2.97
C GLN A 52 5.00 17.12 -1.82
N VAL A 53 4.77 17.68 -0.65
CA VAL A 53 5.59 17.40 0.56
C VAL A 53 5.56 15.91 0.92
N ALA A 54 4.39 15.28 0.84
CA ALA A 54 4.24 13.86 1.14
C ALA A 54 4.97 12.96 0.12
N LEU A 55 4.92 13.29 -1.17
CA LEU A 55 5.60 12.54 -2.22
C LEU A 55 7.12 12.75 -2.18
N GLU A 56 7.60 13.97 -1.95
CA GLU A 56 9.02 14.25 -1.77
C GLU A 56 9.61 13.42 -0.63
N HIS A 57 8.94 13.39 0.52
CA HIS A 57 9.34 12.55 1.64
C HIS A 57 9.33 11.06 1.28
N GLN A 58 8.27 10.56 0.62
CA GLN A 58 8.18 9.16 0.21
C GLN A 58 9.28 8.79 -0.79
N LEU A 59 9.57 9.65 -1.77
CA LEU A 59 10.61 9.41 -2.77
C LEU A 59 12.01 9.46 -2.17
N ALA A 60 12.26 10.32 -1.18
CA ALA A 60 13.52 10.31 -0.44
C ALA A 60 13.74 8.98 0.32
N LEU A 61 12.68 8.40 0.90
CA LEU A 61 12.76 7.06 1.51
C LEU A 61 13.01 5.96 0.46
N VAL A 62 12.45 6.09 -0.74
CA VAL A 62 12.69 5.17 -1.86
C VAL A 62 14.15 5.25 -2.32
N GLU A 63 14.68 6.45 -2.50
CA GLU A 63 16.09 6.68 -2.85
C GLU A 63 17.04 6.12 -1.77
N GLY A 64 16.66 6.28 -0.51
CA GLY A 64 17.39 5.72 0.65
C GLY A 64 17.19 4.21 0.86
N HIS A 65 16.52 3.49 -0.06
CA HIS A 65 16.21 2.05 0.07
C HIS A 65 15.44 1.67 1.33
N GLN A 66 14.69 2.60 1.90
CA GLN A 66 13.85 2.39 3.10
C GLN A 66 12.38 2.16 2.76
N ALA A 67 11.99 2.42 1.51
CA ALA A 67 10.65 2.22 1.00
C ALA A 67 10.65 1.84 -0.49
N ALA A 68 9.49 1.41 -0.98
CA ALA A 68 9.18 1.34 -2.41
C ALA A 68 7.72 1.77 -2.59
N ALA A 69 7.42 2.47 -3.68
CA ALA A 69 6.09 3.04 -3.90
C ALA A 69 5.67 2.98 -5.36
N TRP A 70 4.41 2.63 -5.59
CA TRP A 70 3.81 2.51 -6.92
C TRP A 70 2.44 3.17 -6.95
N VAL A 71 2.03 3.57 -8.14
CA VAL A 71 0.66 3.95 -8.47
C VAL A 71 0.00 2.88 -9.33
N LEU A 72 -1.29 2.69 -9.11
CA LEU A 72 -2.18 1.99 -10.02
C LEU A 72 -2.82 3.05 -10.94
N GLU A 73 -2.76 2.83 -12.24
CA GLU A 73 -3.24 3.78 -13.25
C GLU A 73 -4.24 3.13 -14.20
N TYR A 74 -5.20 3.91 -14.64
CA TYR A 74 -6.15 3.55 -15.69
C TYR A 74 -6.40 4.76 -16.59
N GLY A 75 -6.04 4.64 -17.86
CA GLY A 75 -6.22 5.71 -18.86
C GLY A 75 -5.55 7.04 -18.46
N GLY A 76 -4.37 7.01 -17.86
CA GLY A 76 -3.65 8.21 -17.41
C GLY A 76 -4.12 8.77 -16.05
N VAL A 77 -5.07 8.11 -15.38
CA VAL A 77 -5.61 8.54 -14.09
C VAL A 77 -5.11 7.62 -12.98
N VAL A 78 -4.58 8.21 -11.89
CA VAL A 78 -4.21 7.44 -10.68
C VAL A 78 -5.49 6.93 -10.00
N VAL A 79 -5.61 5.61 -9.86
CA VAL A 79 -6.75 4.89 -9.28
C VAL A 79 -6.37 4.06 -8.06
N GLY A 80 -5.18 4.23 -7.55
CA GLY A 80 -4.73 3.56 -6.32
C GLY A 80 -3.24 3.72 -6.08
N ARG A 81 -2.81 3.30 -4.90
CA ARG A 81 -1.40 3.27 -4.50
C ARG A 81 -1.05 1.97 -3.81
N VAL A 82 0.20 1.57 -3.96
CA VAL A 82 0.79 0.44 -3.23
C VAL A 82 2.15 0.90 -2.72
N ASN A 83 2.44 0.67 -1.46
CA ASN A 83 3.71 1.05 -0.84
C ASN A 83 4.26 -0.13 -0.04
N LEU A 84 5.57 -0.30 -0.08
CA LEU A 84 6.33 -1.01 0.93
C LEU A 84 7.09 0.04 1.75
N ASN A 85 6.85 0.07 3.04
CA ASN A 85 7.49 0.99 3.98
C ASN A 85 8.33 0.18 4.98
N ASN A 86 9.17 0.88 5.75
CA ASN A 86 9.96 0.26 6.80
C ASN A 86 10.76 -0.95 6.29
N LEU A 87 11.43 -0.78 5.15
CA LEU A 87 12.30 -1.83 4.62
C LEU A 87 13.49 -2.01 5.56
N VAL A 88 13.55 -3.17 6.19
CA VAL A 88 14.62 -3.56 7.11
C VAL A 88 15.46 -4.64 6.46
N HIS A 89 16.74 -4.35 6.29
CA HIS A 89 17.74 -5.29 5.77
C HIS A 89 18.42 -6.08 6.92
N GLY A 90 19.46 -6.81 6.60
CA GLY A 90 20.19 -7.62 7.58
C GLY A 90 19.45 -8.89 7.95
N VAL A 91 19.28 -9.17 9.24
CA VAL A 91 18.70 -10.44 9.71
C VAL A 91 17.18 -10.51 9.60
N LEU A 92 16.48 -9.36 9.59
CA LEU A 92 15.01 -9.32 9.52
C LEU A 92 14.50 -9.45 8.08
N ARG A 93 15.11 -8.74 7.13
CA ARG A 93 14.75 -8.71 5.70
C ARG A 93 13.24 -8.61 5.47
N SER A 94 12.61 -7.60 6.05
CA SER A 94 11.16 -7.41 5.98
C SER A 94 10.75 -6.01 5.54
N GLY A 95 9.49 -5.87 5.12
CA GLY A 95 8.86 -4.60 4.83
C GLY A 95 7.37 -4.62 5.14
N THR A 96 6.79 -3.45 5.39
CA THR A 96 5.38 -3.27 5.71
C THR A 96 4.61 -2.78 4.50
N LEU A 97 3.59 -3.53 4.09
CA LEU A 97 2.74 -3.24 2.95
C LEU A 97 1.59 -2.31 3.34
N GLY A 98 1.37 -1.28 2.53
CA GLY A 98 0.16 -0.46 2.55
C GLY A 98 -0.40 -0.28 1.14
N TYR A 99 -1.72 -0.24 0.99
CA TYR A 99 -2.37 -0.03 -0.31
C TYR A 99 -3.78 0.51 -0.18
N TRP A 100 -4.24 1.16 -1.23
CA TRP A 100 -5.64 1.50 -1.42
C TRP A 100 -6.00 1.54 -2.91
N VAL A 101 -7.28 1.37 -3.22
CA VAL A 101 -7.85 1.42 -4.57
C VAL A 101 -9.04 2.36 -4.57
N ASP A 102 -9.17 3.17 -5.61
CA ASP A 102 -10.27 4.07 -5.87
C ASP A 102 -11.62 3.35 -5.82
N HIS A 103 -12.61 3.96 -5.14
CA HIS A 103 -13.93 3.38 -4.95
C HIS A 103 -14.64 3.00 -6.26
N ALA A 104 -14.41 3.78 -7.35
CA ALA A 104 -14.96 3.49 -8.67
C ALA A 104 -14.28 2.31 -9.38
N HIS A 105 -13.14 1.85 -8.87
CA HIS A 105 -12.33 0.78 -9.43
C HIS A 105 -12.26 -0.48 -8.54
N LEU A 106 -13.12 -0.58 -7.52
CA LEU A 106 -13.18 -1.72 -6.61
C LEU A 106 -13.65 -3.01 -7.32
N ARG A 107 -13.35 -4.17 -6.70
CA ARG A 107 -13.77 -5.52 -7.15
C ARG A 107 -13.28 -5.94 -8.53
N LYS A 108 -12.24 -5.30 -9.04
CA LYS A 108 -11.58 -5.62 -10.31
C LYS A 108 -10.26 -6.40 -10.13
N GLY A 109 -9.94 -6.84 -8.93
CA GLY A 109 -8.69 -7.56 -8.63
C GLY A 109 -7.45 -6.68 -8.47
N LEU A 110 -7.58 -5.35 -8.60
CA LEU A 110 -6.44 -4.41 -8.59
C LEU A 110 -5.64 -4.46 -7.30
N ALA A 111 -6.31 -4.53 -6.15
CA ALA A 111 -5.63 -4.59 -4.86
C ALA A 111 -4.79 -5.88 -4.75
N VAL A 112 -5.33 -7.03 -5.15
CA VAL A 112 -4.57 -8.30 -5.15
C VAL A 112 -3.38 -8.21 -6.09
N ALA A 113 -3.56 -7.72 -7.33
CA ALA A 113 -2.48 -7.55 -8.30
C ALA A 113 -1.40 -6.59 -7.78
N GLY A 114 -1.79 -5.48 -7.14
CA GLY A 114 -0.85 -4.54 -6.54
C GLY A 114 -0.05 -5.14 -5.38
N VAL A 115 -0.70 -5.90 -4.51
CA VAL A 115 -0.05 -6.63 -3.41
C VAL A 115 0.93 -7.69 -3.94
N GLU A 116 0.54 -8.46 -4.94
CA GLU A 116 1.41 -9.46 -5.59
C GLU A 116 2.62 -8.79 -6.26
N HIS A 117 2.40 -7.64 -6.92
CA HIS A 117 3.50 -6.85 -7.50
C HIS A 117 4.49 -6.42 -6.43
N ALA A 118 4.01 -5.83 -5.32
CA ALA A 118 4.88 -5.40 -4.22
C ALA A 118 5.68 -6.58 -3.63
N CYS A 119 5.06 -7.76 -3.46
CA CYS A 119 5.76 -8.95 -3.01
C CYS A 119 6.82 -9.43 -4.02
N ALA A 120 6.55 -9.32 -5.33
CA ALA A 120 7.52 -9.68 -6.36
C ALA A 120 8.74 -8.73 -6.35
N GLU A 121 8.50 -7.43 -6.19
CA GLU A 121 9.58 -6.44 -6.07
C GLU A 121 10.36 -6.61 -4.76
N ALA A 122 9.68 -6.88 -3.63
CA ALA A 122 10.31 -7.21 -2.35
C ALA A 122 11.27 -8.40 -2.47
N LEU A 123 10.86 -9.45 -3.17
CA LEU A 123 11.71 -10.63 -3.42
C LEU A 123 12.96 -10.26 -4.23
N LYS A 124 12.83 -9.40 -5.27
CA LYS A 124 13.98 -8.98 -6.11
C LYS A 124 15.05 -8.23 -5.30
N VAL A 125 14.65 -7.46 -4.30
CA VAL A 125 15.58 -6.74 -3.42
C VAL A 125 16.02 -7.57 -2.19
N GLY A 126 15.70 -8.87 -2.17
CA GLY A 126 16.18 -9.82 -1.17
C GLY A 126 15.43 -9.79 0.16
N LEU A 127 14.21 -9.25 0.20
CA LEU A 127 13.38 -9.36 1.39
C LEU A 127 12.86 -10.80 1.54
N HIS A 128 12.92 -11.29 2.77
CA HIS A 128 12.39 -12.59 3.15
C HIS A 128 10.88 -12.56 3.44
N ARG A 129 10.38 -11.42 3.95
CA ARG A 129 9.04 -11.31 4.51
C ARG A 129 8.39 -9.97 4.17
N VAL A 130 7.09 -10.01 3.86
CA VAL A 130 6.24 -8.82 3.79
C VAL A 130 5.13 -8.94 4.83
N GLU A 131 4.91 -7.89 5.58
CA GLU A 131 3.87 -7.79 6.61
C GLU A 131 2.82 -6.76 6.22
N ALA A 132 1.59 -6.96 6.71
CA ALA A 132 0.50 -6.01 6.57
C ALA A 132 -0.40 -6.04 7.80
N GLY A 133 -0.90 -4.87 8.22
CA GLY A 133 -1.91 -4.75 9.25
C GLY A 133 -3.26 -4.31 8.67
N THR A 134 -4.34 -4.90 9.11
CA THR A 134 -5.69 -4.44 8.78
C THR A 134 -6.52 -4.26 10.04
N MET A 135 -7.36 -3.23 10.11
CA MET A 135 -8.33 -3.16 11.21
C MET A 135 -9.18 -4.43 11.25
N VAL A 136 -9.53 -4.89 12.46
CA VAL A 136 -10.24 -6.15 12.69
C VAL A 136 -11.58 -6.26 11.96
N HIS A 137 -12.21 -5.15 11.61
CA HIS A 137 -13.45 -5.10 10.85
C HIS A 137 -13.28 -4.77 9.35
N ASN A 138 -12.05 -4.61 8.86
CA ASN A 138 -11.77 -4.37 7.43
C ASN A 138 -11.71 -5.70 6.66
N LEU A 139 -12.86 -6.36 6.52
CA LEU A 139 -12.96 -7.65 5.85
C LEU A 139 -12.52 -7.61 4.38
N ALA A 140 -12.67 -6.47 3.72
CA ALA A 140 -12.23 -6.29 2.33
C ALA A 140 -10.71 -6.41 2.21
N SER A 141 -9.95 -5.69 3.05
CA SER A 141 -8.48 -5.77 3.05
C SER A 141 -7.99 -7.16 3.49
N GLN A 142 -8.61 -7.77 4.49
CA GLN A 142 -8.30 -9.14 4.90
C GLN A 142 -8.46 -10.14 3.74
N SER A 143 -9.56 -10.05 2.99
CA SER A 143 -9.79 -10.89 1.81
C SER A 143 -8.74 -10.69 0.72
N VAL A 144 -8.28 -9.46 0.50
CA VAL A 144 -7.19 -9.16 -0.45
C VAL A 144 -5.90 -9.85 -0.01
N LEU A 145 -5.50 -9.71 1.25
CA LEU A 145 -4.27 -10.31 1.78
C LEU A 145 -4.29 -11.82 1.70
N LEU A 146 -5.39 -12.46 2.12
CA LEU A 146 -5.53 -13.92 2.04
C LEU A 146 -5.42 -14.42 0.60
N ARG A 147 -6.07 -13.74 -0.37
CA ARG A 147 -5.97 -14.07 -1.79
C ARG A 147 -4.57 -13.88 -2.36
N ALA A 148 -3.82 -12.92 -1.85
CA ALA A 148 -2.43 -12.69 -2.21
C ALA A 148 -1.44 -13.60 -1.45
N GLY A 149 -1.93 -14.62 -0.75
CA GLY A 149 -1.11 -15.64 -0.09
C GLY A 149 -0.49 -15.20 1.24
N PHE A 150 -1.05 -14.18 1.87
CA PHE A 150 -0.72 -13.83 3.25
C PHE A 150 -1.46 -14.74 4.24
N GLU A 151 -0.85 -14.98 5.38
CA GLU A 151 -1.46 -15.67 6.51
C GLU A 151 -1.61 -14.72 7.70
N HIS A 152 -2.70 -14.88 8.45
CA HIS A 152 -2.90 -14.19 9.72
C HIS A 152 -2.01 -14.83 10.78
N TYR A 153 -1.19 -14.02 11.47
CA TYR A 153 -0.28 -14.54 12.49
C TYR A 153 -0.50 -13.95 13.90
N GLY A 154 -1.36 -12.92 14.01
CA GLY A 154 -1.63 -12.32 15.31
C GLY A 154 -2.59 -11.13 15.25
N THR A 155 -2.90 -10.59 16.41
CA THR A 155 -3.68 -9.37 16.58
C THR A 155 -2.97 -8.43 17.54
N ALA A 156 -2.78 -7.19 17.12
CA ALA A 156 -2.17 -6.15 17.94
C ALA A 156 -3.25 -5.17 18.42
N PRO A 157 -3.55 -5.14 19.74
CA PRO A 157 -4.49 -4.17 20.31
C PRO A 157 -3.95 -2.74 20.17
N LYS A 158 -4.84 -1.80 19.83
CA LYS A 158 -4.55 -0.36 19.78
C LYS A 158 -3.27 0.00 19.01
N LEU A 159 -3.05 -0.66 17.86
CA LEU A 159 -1.80 -0.54 17.11
C LEU A 159 -1.64 0.82 16.42
N LEU A 160 -2.68 1.30 15.74
CA LEU A 160 -2.61 2.53 14.94
C LEU A 160 -3.76 3.49 15.29
N LEU A 161 -3.45 4.80 15.19
CA LEU A 161 -4.42 5.87 15.35
C LEU A 161 -5.15 6.11 14.02
N ILE A 162 -6.29 5.48 13.84
CA ILE A 162 -7.10 5.53 12.61
C ILE A 162 -8.46 6.16 12.91
N ALA A 163 -8.90 7.08 12.04
CA ALA A 163 -10.16 7.81 12.20
C ALA A 163 -10.34 8.38 13.62
N GLY A 164 -9.27 8.93 14.19
CA GLY A 164 -9.28 9.59 15.50
C GLY A 164 -9.28 8.66 16.73
N ALA A 165 -9.10 7.34 16.56
CA ALA A 165 -9.02 6.41 17.69
C ALA A 165 -7.95 5.34 17.48
N TRP A 166 -7.34 4.90 18.58
CA TRP A 166 -6.43 3.75 18.55
C TRP A 166 -7.21 2.48 18.22
N ARG A 167 -6.81 1.78 17.14
CA ARG A 167 -7.53 0.63 16.59
C ARG A 167 -6.72 -0.64 16.67
N ASP A 168 -7.42 -1.73 16.98
CA ASP A 168 -6.87 -3.08 16.92
C ASP A 168 -6.68 -3.49 15.46
N HIS A 169 -5.59 -4.21 15.20
CA HIS A 169 -5.27 -4.69 13.85
C HIS A 169 -4.98 -6.19 13.88
N HIS A 170 -5.54 -6.90 12.92
CA HIS A 170 -5.05 -8.22 12.53
C HIS A 170 -3.76 -8.06 11.75
N LEU A 171 -2.76 -8.85 12.12
CA LEU A 171 -1.43 -8.86 11.53
C LEU A 171 -1.31 -10.02 10.55
N TYR A 172 -0.91 -9.71 9.34
CA TYR A 172 -0.72 -10.65 8.26
C TYR A 172 0.74 -10.64 7.81
N GLN A 173 1.23 -11.80 7.37
CA GLN A 173 2.56 -11.95 6.79
C GLN A 173 2.51 -12.80 5.54
N ARG A 174 3.49 -12.61 4.67
CA ARG A 174 3.83 -13.53 3.60
C ARG A 174 5.32 -13.75 3.57
N ILE A 175 5.72 -15.00 3.74
CA ILE A 175 7.12 -15.43 3.55
C ILE A 175 7.35 -15.56 2.04
N LEU A 176 8.40 -14.92 1.55
CA LEU A 176 8.69 -14.84 0.11
C LEU A 176 9.63 -15.96 -0.34
N HIS A 177 10.56 -16.39 0.54
CA HIS A 177 11.51 -17.46 0.32
C HIS A 177 12.15 -17.92 1.64
N ASP A 178 12.72 -19.11 1.65
CA ASP A 178 13.46 -19.69 2.79
C ASP A 178 14.98 -19.73 2.55
N ASN A 179 15.48 -19.00 1.55
CA ASN A 179 16.91 -18.96 1.25
C ASN A 179 17.65 -18.16 2.34
N THR A 180 18.78 -18.68 2.80
CA THR A 180 19.69 -18.05 3.77
C THR A 180 20.67 -17.10 3.09
#